data_989ca835926e06519b54be34bae00f82
#
_entry.id   989ca835926e06519b54be34bae00f82
#
_cell.length_a   1.000
_cell.length_b   1.000
_cell.length_c   1.000
_cell.angle_alpha   90.00
_cell.angle_beta   90.00
_cell.angle_gamma   90.00
#
_symmetry.space_group_name_H-M   'P 1'
#
loop_
_entity.id
_entity.type
_entity.pdbx_description
1 polymer ?
#
loop_
_entity_poly.entity_id
_entity_poly.type
_entity_poly.pdbx_seq_one_letter_code
_entity_poly.pdbx_strand_id
1 'polypeptide(L)'
;MQRVKQTHELGGEGLAAEFAAESRGWRYDWSEEESRKNLLRTHTTAASSRTLYAIADAMRKGGEFRPQKYFSIDRVFRNEALDATHLAEFHQVRRGALLLRPYP
;
A
#
# COMPACT_ATOMS: atom_id res chain seq x y z
N MET A 1 1.99 -15.29 5.72
CA MET A 1 2.57 -14.68 6.93
C MET A 1 4.09 -14.55 6.89
N GLN A 2 4.87 -15.58 6.56
CA GLN A 2 6.35 -15.49 6.50
C GLN A 2 6.88 -14.30 5.68
N ARG A 3 6.32 -14.07 4.51
CA ARG A 3 6.70 -12.95 3.64
C ARG A 3 6.43 -11.58 4.26
N VAL A 4 5.31 -11.44 4.97
CA VAL A 4 4.96 -10.21 5.69
C VAL A 4 5.92 -9.97 6.85
N LYS A 5 6.24 -11.03 7.62
CA LYS A 5 7.24 -10.98 8.68
C LYS A 5 8.60 -10.53 8.14
N GLN A 6 9.06 -11.17 7.07
CA GLN A 6 10.33 -10.87 6.42
C GLN A 6 10.40 -9.41 5.92
N THR A 7 9.33 -8.92 5.30
CA THR A 7 9.23 -7.51 4.90
C THR A 7 9.27 -6.56 6.10
N HIS A 8 8.62 -6.94 7.21
CA HIS A 8 8.64 -6.15 8.43
C HIS A 8 10.04 -6.07 9.04
N GLU A 9 10.73 -7.20 9.14
CA GLU A 9 12.05 -7.28 9.76
C GLU A 9 13.17 -6.67 8.91
N LEU A 10 13.08 -6.81 7.59
CA LEU A 10 14.12 -6.40 6.65
C LEU A 10 13.81 -5.12 5.86
N GLY A 11 12.63 -4.56 6.02
CA GLY A 11 12.24 -3.33 5.31
C GLY A 11 11.74 -3.51 3.87
N GLY A 12 11.58 -4.75 3.39
CA GLY A 12 11.00 -5.08 2.09
C GLY A 12 11.94 -5.73 1.08
N GLU A 13 11.35 -6.44 0.12
CA GLU A 13 12.07 -6.98 -1.04
C GLU A 13 12.37 -5.84 -2.02
N GLY A 14 13.60 -5.71 -2.46
CA GLY A 14 14.02 -4.74 -3.48
C GLY A 14 14.98 -3.67 -2.97
N LEU A 15 15.30 -3.66 -1.68
CA LEU A 15 16.48 -2.94 -1.23
C LEU A 15 17.71 -3.65 -1.80
N ALA A 16 18.60 -2.89 -2.45
CA ALA A 16 19.89 -3.40 -2.85
C ALA A 16 20.57 -4.07 -1.63
N ALA A 17 21.29 -5.18 -1.87
CA ALA A 17 21.87 -5.98 -0.78
C ALA A 17 22.73 -5.16 0.19
N GLU A 18 23.32 -4.08 -0.28
CA GLU A 18 24.08 -3.11 0.49
C GLU A 18 23.24 -2.35 1.54
N PHE A 19 21.94 -2.10 1.25
CA PHE A 19 21.03 -1.46 2.19
C PHE A 19 20.30 -2.46 3.08
N ALA A 20 20.16 -3.71 2.64
CA ALA A 20 19.52 -4.76 3.42
C ALA A 20 20.34 -5.12 4.67
N ALA A 21 21.66 -5.04 4.61
CA ALA A 21 22.55 -5.30 5.74
C ALA A 21 22.41 -4.28 6.88
N GLU A 22 22.02 -3.04 6.56
CA GLU A 22 21.83 -1.96 7.53
C GLU A 22 20.37 -1.74 7.90
N SER A 23 19.45 -2.37 7.20
CA SER A 23 18.02 -2.19 7.44
C SER A 23 17.61 -2.81 8.77
N ARG A 24 17.00 -2.01 9.62
CA ARG A 24 16.34 -2.47 10.85
C ARG A 24 14.83 -2.65 10.67
N GLY A 25 14.36 -2.71 9.44
CA GLY A 25 12.95 -2.79 9.12
C GLY A 25 12.16 -1.65 9.79
N TRP A 26 11.05 -1.99 10.44
CA TRP A 26 10.18 -1.02 11.12
C TRP A 26 10.63 -0.67 12.56
N ARG A 27 11.77 -1.19 12.98
CA ARG A 27 12.43 -0.89 14.27
C ARG A 27 11.65 -1.33 15.52
N TYR A 28 10.76 -2.29 15.41
CA TYR A 28 10.11 -2.97 16.51
C TYR A 28 9.91 -4.45 16.18
N ASP A 29 9.75 -5.27 17.19
CA ASP A 29 9.67 -6.70 17.03
C ASP A 29 8.39 -7.12 16.31
N TRP A 30 8.51 -8.12 15.45
CA TRP A 30 7.37 -8.72 14.81
C TRP A 30 6.54 -9.53 15.82
N SER A 31 5.23 -9.27 15.81
CA SER A 31 4.27 -10.10 16.53
C SER A 31 3.24 -10.68 15.56
N GLU A 32 3.22 -12.00 15.44
CA GLU A 32 2.22 -12.68 14.59
C GLU A 32 0.81 -12.54 15.18
N GLU A 33 0.68 -12.53 16.49
CA GLU A 33 -0.59 -12.33 17.18
C GLU A 33 -1.16 -10.95 16.82
N GLU A 34 -0.38 -9.89 16.92
CA GLU A 34 -0.79 -8.53 16.55
C GLU A 34 -1.15 -8.45 15.06
N SER A 35 -0.37 -9.10 14.21
CA SER A 35 -0.61 -9.07 12.76
C SER A 35 -1.89 -9.77 12.30
N ARG A 36 -2.47 -10.62 13.15
CA ARG A 36 -3.72 -11.33 12.90
C ARG A 36 -4.95 -10.57 13.41
N LYS A 37 -4.76 -9.51 14.17
CA LYS A 37 -5.88 -8.69 14.67
C LYS A 37 -6.46 -7.85 13.53
N ASN A 38 -7.78 -7.70 13.55
CA ASN A 38 -8.45 -6.76 12.67
C ASN A 38 -8.14 -5.33 13.12
N LEU A 39 -7.99 -4.45 12.17
CA LEU A 39 -7.83 -3.02 12.42
C LEU A 39 -8.80 -2.21 11.55
N LEU A 40 -9.16 -1.05 12.04
CA LEU A 40 -9.93 -0.10 11.26
C LEU A 40 -9.07 0.49 10.14
N ARG A 41 -9.60 0.51 8.93
CA ARG A 41 -8.87 1.00 7.75
C ARG A 41 -8.55 2.47 7.86
N THR A 42 -7.30 2.83 7.69
CA THR A 42 -6.83 4.22 7.75
C THR A 42 -6.80 4.93 6.40
N HIS A 43 -6.69 4.18 5.29
CA HIS A 43 -6.55 4.70 3.93
C HIS A 43 -7.16 3.78 2.86
N THR A 44 -7.66 4.36 1.77
CA THR A 44 -8.00 3.62 0.55
C THR A 44 -6.78 3.30 -0.32
N THR A 45 -5.58 3.75 0.04
CA THR A 45 -4.33 3.57 -0.71
C THR A 45 -3.97 2.10 -0.92
N ALA A 46 -4.33 1.22 0.01
CA ALA A 46 -4.12 -0.23 -0.15
C ALA A 46 -4.83 -0.80 -1.38
N ALA A 47 -6.03 -0.30 -1.71
CA ALA A 47 -6.74 -0.68 -2.93
C ALA A 47 -6.00 -0.21 -4.19
N SER A 48 -5.46 1.02 -4.19
CA SER A 48 -4.66 1.55 -5.28
C SER A 48 -3.39 0.71 -5.53
N SER A 49 -2.69 0.33 -4.48
CA SER A 49 -1.49 -0.52 -4.58
C SER A 49 -1.81 -1.90 -5.18
N ARG A 50 -2.92 -2.50 -4.78
CA ARG A 50 -3.38 -3.78 -5.35
C ARG A 50 -3.72 -3.64 -6.84
N THR A 51 -4.40 -2.57 -7.22
CA THR A 51 -4.74 -2.28 -8.62
C THR A 51 -3.48 -2.12 -9.47
N LEU A 52 -2.52 -1.32 -9.01
CA LEU A 52 -1.25 -1.12 -9.69
C LEU A 52 -0.45 -2.42 -9.81
N TYR A 53 -0.42 -3.22 -8.76
CA TYR A 53 0.22 -4.53 -8.79
C TYR A 53 -0.42 -5.47 -9.81
N ALA A 54 -1.75 -5.55 -9.85
CA ALA A 54 -2.48 -6.38 -10.80
C ALA A 54 -2.20 -5.97 -12.26
N ILE A 55 -2.14 -4.67 -12.54
CA ILE A 55 -1.79 -4.14 -13.85
C ILE A 55 -0.35 -4.51 -14.22
N ALA A 56 0.60 -4.30 -13.32
CA ALA A 56 2.00 -4.65 -13.54
C ALA A 56 2.21 -6.16 -13.72
N ASP A 57 1.47 -6.98 -12.99
CA ASP A 57 1.53 -8.44 -13.11
C ASP A 57 0.97 -8.92 -14.45
N ALA A 58 -0.13 -8.33 -14.91
CA ALA A 58 -0.69 -8.61 -16.23
C ALA A 58 0.30 -8.28 -17.35
N MET A 59 1.00 -7.14 -17.24
CA MET A 59 2.05 -6.75 -18.19
C MET A 59 3.23 -7.73 -18.18
N ARG A 60 3.68 -8.15 -17.01
CA ARG A 60 4.76 -9.16 -16.90
C ARG A 60 4.40 -10.50 -17.53
N LYS A 61 3.13 -10.83 -17.57
CA LYS A 61 2.60 -12.06 -18.21
C LYS A 61 2.36 -11.91 -19.72
N GLY A 62 2.87 -10.84 -20.34
CA GLY A 62 2.76 -10.60 -21.77
C GLY A 62 1.54 -9.79 -22.20
N GLY A 63 0.84 -9.20 -21.25
CA GLY A 63 -0.25 -8.27 -21.55
C GLY A 63 0.27 -6.92 -22.07
N GLU A 64 -0.47 -6.31 -22.99
CA GLU A 64 -0.18 -4.97 -23.44
C GLU A 64 -0.58 -3.94 -22.38
N PHE A 65 0.23 -2.91 -22.22
CA PHE A 65 -0.18 -1.75 -21.44
C PHE A 65 -1.31 -1.00 -22.15
N ARG A 66 -2.38 -0.78 -21.41
CA ARG A 66 -3.48 0.10 -21.88
C ARG A 66 -3.66 1.24 -20.86
N PRO A 67 -3.76 2.49 -21.34
CA PRO A 67 -4.12 3.60 -20.48
C PRO A 67 -5.44 3.32 -19.78
N GLN A 68 -5.47 3.51 -18.48
CA GLN A 68 -6.68 3.24 -17.69
C GLN A 68 -6.79 4.21 -16.53
N LYS A 69 -8.04 4.48 -16.16
CA LYS A 69 -8.40 5.27 -15.00
C LYS A 69 -9.06 4.34 -13.99
N TYR A 70 -8.77 4.54 -12.73
CA TYR A 70 -9.40 3.80 -11.66
C TYR A 70 -9.77 4.72 -10.50
N PHE A 71 -10.70 4.29 -9.71
CA PHE A 71 -11.07 4.95 -8.47
C PHE A 71 -11.37 3.91 -7.39
N SER A 72 -11.27 4.32 -6.15
CA SER A 72 -11.73 3.57 -5.01
C SER A 72 -12.43 4.49 -4.03
N ILE A 73 -13.50 4.00 -3.44
CA ILE A 73 -14.26 4.69 -2.40
C ILE A 73 -14.35 3.73 -1.22
N ASP A 74 -13.99 4.20 -0.05
CA ASP A 74 -14.07 3.38 1.15
C ASP A 74 -14.22 4.24 2.39
N ARG A 75 -14.76 3.62 3.44
CA ARG A 75 -14.81 4.19 4.77
C ARG A 75 -13.44 4.07 5.41
N VAL A 76 -12.93 5.17 5.94
CA VAL A 76 -11.64 5.24 6.62
C VAL A 76 -11.80 5.84 8.01
N PHE A 77 -10.84 5.52 8.87
CA PHE A 77 -10.88 5.87 10.28
C PHE A 77 -9.59 6.58 10.67
N ARG A 78 -9.72 7.58 11.52
CA ARG A 78 -8.62 8.39 12.03
C ARG A 78 -8.67 8.48 13.53
N ASN A 79 -7.53 8.31 14.17
CA ASN A 79 -7.36 8.55 15.60
C ASN A 79 -6.86 9.99 15.82
N GLU A 80 -7.73 10.94 15.58
CA GLU A 80 -7.45 12.38 15.70
C GLU A 80 -8.44 13.02 16.68
N ALA A 81 -8.09 14.19 17.21
CA ALA A 81 -9.03 14.98 17.96
C ALA A 81 -10.17 15.46 17.05
N LEU A 82 -11.39 15.27 17.52
CA LEU A 82 -12.57 15.68 16.77
C LEU A 82 -12.73 17.20 16.85
N ASP A 83 -12.87 17.83 15.71
CA ASP A 83 -13.19 19.25 15.58
C ASP A 83 -14.10 19.50 14.37
N ALA A 84 -14.36 20.75 14.02
CA ALA A 84 -15.24 21.11 12.90
C ALA A 84 -14.74 20.64 11.52
N THR A 85 -13.46 20.26 11.41
CA THR A 85 -12.80 19.86 10.15
C THR A 85 -12.28 18.44 10.16
N HIS A 86 -12.22 17.77 11.30
CA HIS A 86 -11.69 16.42 11.47
C HIS A 86 -12.75 15.47 12.01
N LEU A 87 -13.10 14.48 11.22
CA LEU A 87 -13.97 13.38 11.60
C LEU A 87 -13.15 12.12 11.87
N ALA A 88 -13.52 11.38 12.90
CA ALA A 88 -12.91 10.08 13.20
C ALA A 88 -13.24 9.02 12.15
N GLU A 89 -14.34 9.19 11.42
CA GLU A 89 -14.82 8.30 10.37
C GLU A 89 -15.35 9.12 9.20
N PHE A 90 -14.90 8.80 7.98
CA PHE A 90 -15.37 9.45 6.75
C PHE A 90 -15.14 8.57 5.53
N HIS A 91 -15.79 8.92 4.41
CA HIS A 91 -15.54 8.27 3.14
C HIS A 91 -14.39 8.95 2.41
N GLN A 92 -13.40 8.17 2.02
CA GLN A 92 -12.28 8.63 1.22
C GLN A 92 -12.42 8.15 -0.22
N VAL A 93 -12.38 9.09 -1.16
CA VAL A 93 -12.35 8.82 -2.60
C VAL A 93 -10.91 8.96 -3.09
N ARG A 94 -10.40 7.94 -3.73
CA ARG A 94 -9.12 7.97 -4.44
C ARG A 94 -9.35 7.74 -5.92
N ARG A 95 -8.68 8.53 -6.75
CA ARG A 95 -8.66 8.34 -8.20
C ARG A 95 -7.22 8.31 -8.70
N GLY A 96 -6.96 7.52 -9.73
CA GLY A 96 -5.67 7.45 -10.41
C GLY A 96 -5.85 7.29 -11.91
N ALA A 97 -4.89 7.75 -12.67
CA ALA A 97 -4.79 7.53 -14.10
C ALA A 97 -3.40 7.01 -14.43
N LEU A 98 -3.35 5.92 -15.17
CA LEU A 98 -2.13 5.39 -15.78
C LEU A 98 -2.16 5.78 -17.26
N LEU A 99 -1.21 6.60 -17.64
CA LEU A 99 -1.10 7.11 -19.01
C LEU A 99 0.30 6.75 -19.51
N LEU A 100 0.39 6.31 -20.77
CA LEU A 100 1.66 6.29 -21.47
C LEU A 100 2.06 7.74 -21.72
N ARG A 101 3.10 8.19 -21.04
CA ARG A 101 3.82 9.37 -21.47
C ARG A 101 5.04 8.86 -22.23
N PRO A 102 5.27 9.26 -23.48
CA PRO A 102 6.59 9.07 -24.05
C PRO A 102 7.58 9.80 -23.12
N TYR A 103 8.57 9.05 -22.64
CA TYR A 103 9.71 9.66 -21.95
C TYR A 103 10.46 10.48 -23.00
N PRO A 104 10.77 11.77 -22.75
CA PRO A 104 11.53 12.56 -23.69
C PRO A 104 12.92 11.99 -23.91
#